data_c8f8e639810151e2f09d098c8eaa9c46
#
_entry.id   c8f8e639810151e2f09d098c8eaa9c46
#
_cell.length_a   1.000
_cell.length_b   1.000
_cell.length_c   1.000
_cell.angle_alpha   90.00
_cell.angle_beta   90.00
_cell.angle_gamma   90.00
#
_symmetry.space_group_name_H-M   'P 1'
#
loop_
_entity.id
_entity.type
_entity.pdbx_description
1 polymer ?
#
loop_
_entity_poly.entity_id
_entity_poly.type
_entity_poly.pdbx_seq_one_letter_code
_entity_poly.pdbx_strand_id
1 'polypeptide(L)'
;MAQRERLCLSLLVSWSGCNGRWRLVDWWCVPDHDGGWDDHQVQTGDARAVLIGSSTFDDSGLTAIPVVKRCLDDLRHVLTADGLVHPDHCAVLLDEAGLPELGRKLIAGLAGAEDLLIVYYVGHGLIGRRGELYLGMRATDVAYPEHGSLPWTTLHDRIADSPARTKIVILDCCFSGRALGETLSDPVSVVRGQLEIEGTCLLTSAQRNQVALVLPNEPHTSFTGRLLDILTNGIEGGGEFLTVDEVYRALVSRMTGAGLSTPEKLGTRTADRFRIARNAAARDTAESLEDLLEQTIALAMARGWANFRAESQDLADRHTDLLGAEHPNTLRARRIALVSRGASGDPTAAELLTELVAAHIRVLGPSHPDTLRARRSLAMAVGESGDRALAIEMLRVLLPHCRTVFGGEDDATCRTQHVLARYLAEAGARPEAVALLEEVVAIRERVWGHDYPTSRSARLDLRTLTTNG
;
A
#
# COMPACT_ATOMS: atom_id res chain seq x y z
N MET A 1 -25.19 -17.83 -9.05
CA MET A 1 -25.52 -16.68 -9.94
C MET A 1 -24.97 -15.46 -9.24
N ALA A 2 -23.73 -15.12 -9.55
CA ALA A 2 -23.03 -14.01 -8.93
C ALA A 2 -23.30 -12.72 -9.72
N GLN A 3 -23.99 -11.78 -9.11
CA GLN A 3 -24.07 -10.40 -9.59
C GLN A 3 -22.69 -9.78 -9.40
N ARG A 4 -21.96 -9.59 -10.52
CA ARG A 4 -20.81 -8.70 -10.56
C ARG A 4 -21.35 -7.28 -10.49
N GLU A 5 -21.21 -6.62 -9.36
CA GLU A 5 -21.36 -5.18 -9.27
C GLU A 5 -20.27 -4.54 -10.12
N ARG A 6 -20.66 -3.93 -11.22
CA ARG A 6 -19.78 -3.09 -12.04
C ARG A 6 -19.59 -1.77 -11.29
N LEU A 7 -18.43 -1.61 -10.68
CA LEU A 7 -17.96 -0.31 -10.18
C LEU A 7 -17.76 0.62 -11.39
N CYS A 8 -18.72 1.48 -11.67
CA CYS A 8 -18.59 2.56 -12.65
C CYS A 8 -17.85 3.74 -12.03
N LEU A 9 -16.64 3.95 -12.46
CA LEU A 9 -15.74 5.00 -11.98
C LEU A 9 -15.69 6.17 -12.97
N SER A 10 -16.00 7.37 -12.53
CA SER A 10 -16.08 8.58 -13.35
C SER A 10 -15.21 9.72 -12.85
N LEU A 11 -14.55 10.42 -13.77
CA LEU A 11 -13.69 11.58 -13.50
C LEU A 11 -14.50 12.76 -12.91
N LEU A 12 -14.09 13.27 -11.76
CA LEU A 12 -14.62 14.44 -11.10
C LEU A 12 -13.68 15.63 -11.28
N VAL A 13 -14.11 16.64 -12.02
CA VAL A 13 -13.39 17.90 -12.19
C VAL A 13 -14.39 19.03 -11.92
N SER A 14 -14.06 19.95 -11.00
CA SER A 14 -14.91 21.13 -10.73
C SER A 14 -14.19 22.44 -11.04
N TRP A 15 -14.98 23.49 -11.35
CA TRP A 15 -14.49 24.83 -11.61
C TRP A 15 -14.27 25.60 -10.32
N SER A 16 -13.07 26.17 -10.09
CA SER A 16 -12.85 27.20 -9.08
C SER A 16 -12.50 28.52 -9.75
N GLY A 17 -13.45 29.44 -9.75
CA GLY A 17 -13.27 30.75 -10.36
C GLY A 17 -12.28 31.61 -9.59
N CYS A 18 -11.35 32.18 -10.29
CA CYS A 18 -10.78 33.53 -10.30
C CYS A 18 -9.52 33.65 -11.16
N ASN A 19 -8.92 32.55 -11.64
CA ASN A 19 -7.71 32.61 -12.49
C ASN A 19 -7.69 31.64 -13.67
N GLY A 20 -8.86 31.20 -14.20
CA GLY A 20 -8.92 30.44 -15.45
C GLY A 20 -8.21 29.06 -15.45
N ARG A 21 -7.93 28.50 -14.30
CA ARG A 21 -7.37 27.15 -14.16
C ARG A 21 -8.32 26.24 -13.41
N TRP A 22 -8.61 25.10 -14.01
CA TRP A 22 -9.32 24.02 -13.35
C TRP A 22 -8.44 23.41 -12.26
N ARG A 23 -8.97 23.29 -11.04
CA ARG A 23 -8.33 22.51 -9.98
C ARG A 23 -9.12 21.22 -9.77
N LEU A 24 -8.38 20.12 -9.59
CA LEU A 24 -8.90 18.90 -9.01
C LEU A 24 -9.29 19.23 -7.57
N VAL A 25 -10.55 19.05 -7.22
CA VAL A 25 -11.03 19.27 -5.84
C VAL A 25 -11.06 17.94 -5.13
N ASP A 26 -10.26 17.84 -4.07
CA ASP A 26 -10.31 16.74 -3.10
C ASP A 26 -11.68 16.77 -2.40
N TRP A 27 -12.44 15.71 -2.54
CA TRP A 27 -13.66 15.51 -1.77
C TRP A 27 -13.46 14.38 -0.76
N TRP A 28 -13.26 14.78 0.48
CA TRP A 28 -13.39 13.94 1.67
C TRP A 28 -14.79 14.13 2.25
N CYS A 29 -15.51 13.06 2.40
CA CYS A 29 -16.52 12.68 3.38
C CYS A 29 -17.56 11.77 2.74
N VAL A 30 -17.39 10.48 2.90
CA VAL A 30 -18.48 9.51 2.88
C VAL A 30 -18.44 8.83 4.25
N PRO A 31 -19.55 8.84 5.03
CA PRO A 31 -19.60 8.06 6.27
C PRO A 31 -19.63 6.56 5.95
N ASP A 32 -18.83 5.82 6.70
CA ASP A 32 -18.89 4.36 6.76
C ASP A 32 -20.29 3.87 7.08
N HIS A 33 -20.82 2.97 6.28
CA HIS A 33 -21.73 1.93 6.75
C HIS A 33 -21.63 0.68 5.88
N ASP A 34 -21.36 -0.41 6.60
CA ASP A 34 -21.52 -1.82 6.30
C ASP A 34 -20.43 -2.57 5.54
N GLY A 35 -19.53 -3.19 6.31
CA GLY A 35 -19.22 -4.62 6.27
C GLY A 35 -18.53 -5.21 5.03
N GLY A 36 -17.85 -4.45 4.20
CA GLY A 36 -16.96 -4.95 3.17
C GLY A 36 -15.50 -4.81 3.64
N TRP A 37 -14.73 -5.88 3.62
CA TRP A 37 -13.33 -5.88 4.00
C TRP A 37 -12.53 -4.99 3.03
N ASP A 38 -12.14 -3.82 3.52
CA ASP A 38 -11.31 -2.88 2.80
C ASP A 38 -9.91 -3.46 2.56
N ASP A 39 -9.52 -3.49 1.29
CA ASP A 39 -8.17 -3.75 0.79
C ASP A 39 -7.29 -2.51 1.09
N HIS A 40 -7.04 -2.25 2.39
CA HIS A 40 -6.22 -1.12 2.80
C HIS A 40 -4.75 -1.41 2.49
N GLN A 41 -4.23 -0.81 1.44
CA GLN A 41 -2.82 -0.44 1.42
C GLN A 41 -2.59 0.51 2.59
N VAL A 42 -1.67 0.14 3.50
CA VAL A 42 -1.24 1.01 4.58
C VAL A 42 -0.76 2.33 3.98
N GLN A 43 -1.38 3.43 4.36
CA GLN A 43 -0.88 4.75 4.02
C GLN A 43 0.44 4.92 4.77
N THR A 44 1.54 5.14 4.05
CA THR A 44 2.88 5.27 4.64
C THR A 44 2.97 6.33 5.74
N GLY A 45 2.01 7.26 5.80
CA GLY A 45 1.90 8.29 6.84
C GLY A 45 1.57 7.76 8.24
N ASP A 46 0.79 6.68 8.33
CA ASP A 46 0.21 6.17 9.58
C ASP A 46 0.86 4.86 10.06
N ALA A 47 1.84 4.35 9.30
CA ALA A 47 2.65 3.21 9.68
C ALA A 47 3.89 3.63 10.48
N ARG A 48 4.20 2.88 11.54
CA ARG A 48 5.40 3.07 12.38
C ARG A 48 6.16 1.76 12.54
N ALA A 49 7.48 1.86 12.64
CA ALA A 49 8.34 0.75 13.01
C ALA A 49 9.32 1.14 14.11
N VAL A 50 9.51 0.28 15.08
CA VAL A 50 10.52 0.43 16.13
C VAL A 50 11.38 -0.81 16.16
N LEU A 51 12.64 -0.67 15.78
CA LEU A 51 13.63 -1.73 15.69
C LEU A 51 14.61 -1.60 16.86
N ILE A 52 14.63 -2.59 17.73
CA ILE A 52 15.39 -2.58 19.00
C ILE A 52 16.42 -3.69 18.96
N GLY A 53 17.64 -3.41 19.43
CA GLY A 53 18.65 -4.46 19.56
C GLY A 53 19.86 -4.05 20.39
N SER A 54 20.55 -5.08 20.90
CA SER A 54 21.83 -4.91 21.61
C SER A 54 22.88 -5.85 21.04
N SER A 55 23.96 -5.26 20.54
CA SER A 55 25.10 -5.99 19.96
C SER A 55 26.18 -6.27 20.99
N THR A 56 26.27 -5.45 22.04
CA THR A 56 27.26 -5.52 23.09
C THR A 56 26.60 -5.43 24.47
N PHE A 57 27.23 -6.03 25.46
CA PHE A 57 26.76 -6.13 26.84
C PHE A 57 27.89 -5.79 27.81
N ASP A 58 27.58 -5.02 28.85
CA ASP A 58 28.55 -4.66 29.89
C ASP A 58 28.81 -5.84 30.86
N ASP A 59 27.88 -6.78 31.00
CA ASP A 59 28.03 -8.02 31.76
C ASP A 59 28.68 -9.11 30.90
N SER A 60 29.81 -9.65 31.37
CA SER A 60 30.56 -10.71 30.68
C SER A 60 29.84 -12.07 30.59
N GLY A 61 28.72 -12.23 31.33
CA GLY A 61 27.82 -13.39 31.23
C GLY A 61 27.00 -13.41 29.96
N LEU A 62 26.89 -12.29 29.25
CA LEU A 62 26.20 -12.17 27.96
C LEU A 62 27.23 -12.08 26.83
N THR A 63 27.10 -12.99 25.88
CA THR A 63 27.93 -12.96 24.67
C THR A 63 27.53 -11.86 23.75
N ALA A 64 28.46 -11.07 23.22
CA ALA A 64 28.21 -10.06 22.20
C ALA A 64 27.65 -10.71 20.91
N ILE A 65 26.73 -10.01 20.26
CA ILE A 65 26.07 -10.42 19.00
C ILE A 65 26.35 -9.37 17.92
N PRO A 66 27.52 -9.34 17.29
CA PRO A 66 27.95 -8.24 16.40
C PRO A 66 27.05 -8.02 15.20
N VAL A 67 26.31 -9.05 14.75
CA VAL A 67 25.43 -8.98 13.58
C VAL A 67 24.14 -8.19 13.83
N VAL A 68 23.81 -7.87 15.10
CA VAL A 68 22.56 -7.14 15.47
C VAL A 68 22.45 -5.84 14.71
N LYS A 69 23.51 -5.04 14.65
CA LYS A 69 23.47 -3.78 13.90
C LYS A 69 23.03 -4.00 12.46
N ARG A 70 23.60 -4.99 11.80
CA ARG A 70 23.26 -5.29 10.41
C ARG A 70 21.83 -5.80 10.26
N CYS A 71 21.35 -6.62 11.20
CA CYS A 71 19.94 -7.03 11.22
C CYS A 71 18.97 -5.85 11.25
N LEU A 72 19.27 -4.84 12.10
CA LEU A 72 18.43 -3.64 12.22
C LEU A 72 18.51 -2.77 10.96
N ASP A 73 19.72 -2.53 10.44
CA ASP A 73 19.93 -1.67 9.26
C ASP A 73 19.26 -2.26 8.01
N ASP A 74 19.44 -3.55 7.75
CA ASP A 74 18.90 -4.22 6.57
C ASP A 74 17.36 -4.39 6.69
N LEU A 75 16.83 -4.67 7.88
CA LEU A 75 15.38 -4.71 8.10
C LEU A 75 14.75 -3.31 7.93
N ARG A 76 15.39 -2.25 8.45
CA ARG A 76 14.96 -0.89 8.19
C ARG A 76 14.90 -0.60 6.69
N HIS A 77 15.95 -0.97 5.96
CA HIS A 77 16.01 -0.78 4.52
C HIS A 77 14.83 -1.46 3.82
N VAL A 78 14.57 -2.73 4.10
CA VAL A 78 13.46 -3.48 3.49
C VAL A 78 12.09 -2.85 3.82
N LEU A 79 11.86 -2.47 5.08
CA LEU A 79 10.58 -1.88 5.49
C LEU A 79 10.32 -0.49 4.89
N THR A 80 11.39 0.23 4.50
CA THR A 80 11.26 1.60 3.97
C THR A 80 11.39 1.68 2.46
N ALA A 81 12.02 0.71 1.79
CA ALA A 81 12.29 0.73 0.36
C ALA A 81 10.99 0.69 -0.48
N ASP A 82 10.06 -0.18 -0.11
CA ASP A 82 8.78 -0.32 -0.81
C ASP A 82 7.67 0.58 -0.24
N GLY A 83 8.05 1.51 0.66
CA GLY A 83 7.12 2.48 1.21
C GLY A 83 6.14 1.93 2.24
N LEU A 84 6.36 0.73 2.80
CA LEU A 84 5.53 0.19 3.88
C LEU A 84 5.58 1.09 5.13
N VAL A 85 6.77 1.61 5.44
CA VAL A 85 6.99 2.57 6.53
C VAL A 85 7.82 3.74 5.99
N HIS A 86 7.38 4.97 6.25
CA HIS A 86 8.17 6.15 5.88
C HIS A 86 9.52 6.14 6.63
N PRO A 87 10.66 6.50 6.00
CA PRO A 87 11.99 6.46 6.65
C PRO A 87 12.07 7.19 7.99
N ASP A 88 11.36 8.33 8.14
CA ASP A 88 11.31 9.12 9.38
C ASP A 88 10.43 8.47 10.46
N HIS A 89 9.63 7.47 10.09
CA HIS A 89 8.73 6.73 10.98
C HIS A 89 9.30 5.34 11.36
N CYS A 90 10.55 5.06 10.99
CA CYS A 90 11.27 3.86 11.35
C CYS A 90 12.39 4.18 12.33
N ALA A 91 12.12 4.02 13.62
CA ALA A 91 13.08 4.26 14.70
C ALA A 91 14.00 3.05 14.91
N VAL A 92 15.31 3.27 15.00
CA VAL A 92 16.30 2.24 15.33
C VAL A 92 16.93 2.56 16.68
N LEU A 93 16.81 1.64 17.63
CA LEU A 93 17.29 1.72 19.01
C LEU A 93 18.37 0.66 19.24
N LEU A 94 19.61 1.01 18.95
CA LEU A 94 20.75 0.10 19.04
C LEU A 94 21.63 0.45 20.23
N ASP A 95 22.01 -0.56 21.03
CA ASP A 95 22.95 -0.47 22.16
C ASP A 95 22.62 0.64 23.16
N GLU A 96 21.33 0.87 23.41
CA GLU A 96 20.89 1.88 24.36
C GLU A 96 21.33 1.54 25.79
N ALA A 97 22.11 2.43 26.40
CA ALA A 97 22.76 2.18 27.68
C ALA A 97 21.84 2.42 28.90
N GLY A 98 20.76 3.17 28.72
CA GLY A 98 19.91 3.57 29.84
C GLY A 98 18.41 3.41 29.57
N LEU A 99 17.70 2.71 30.47
CA LEU A 99 16.26 2.51 30.36
C LEU A 99 15.45 3.80 30.27
N PRO A 100 15.78 4.92 30.95
CA PRO A 100 15.03 6.16 30.82
C PRO A 100 15.12 6.79 29.41
N GLU A 101 16.30 6.69 28.77
CA GLU A 101 16.50 7.18 27.40
C GLU A 101 15.80 6.27 26.40
N LEU A 102 15.99 4.96 26.53
CA LEU A 102 15.27 3.96 25.74
C LEU A 102 13.75 4.18 25.83
N GLY A 103 13.22 4.39 27.03
CA GLY A 103 11.78 4.61 27.24
C GLY A 103 11.26 5.83 26.50
N ARG A 104 12.00 6.95 26.51
CA ARG A 104 11.63 8.17 25.77
C ARG A 104 11.62 7.94 24.25
N LYS A 105 12.66 7.30 23.73
CA LYS A 105 12.77 6.98 22.30
C LYS A 105 11.71 5.96 21.86
N LEU A 106 11.41 4.97 22.70
CA LEU A 106 10.36 4.00 22.47
C LEU A 106 8.99 4.67 22.37
N ILE A 107 8.63 5.52 23.34
CA ILE A 107 7.37 6.27 23.30
C ILE A 107 7.27 7.13 22.04
N ALA A 108 8.33 7.84 21.68
CA ALA A 108 8.36 8.66 20.47
C ALA A 108 8.21 7.82 19.19
N GLY A 109 8.86 6.66 19.13
CA GLY A 109 8.79 5.76 17.96
C GLY A 109 7.44 5.07 17.78
N LEU A 110 6.72 4.82 18.87
CA LEU A 110 5.38 4.21 18.85
C LEU A 110 4.24 5.23 18.58
N ALA A 111 4.51 6.52 18.81
CA ALA A 111 3.51 7.57 18.70
C ALA A 111 3.03 7.76 17.26
N GLY A 112 1.71 7.90 17.06
CA GLY A 112 1.10 8.17 15.75
C GLY A 112 1.00 6.95 14.82
N ALA A 113 1.11 5.74 15.34
CA ALA A 113 0.75 4.53 14.62
C ALA A 113 -0.77 4.37 14.63
N GLU A 114 -1.45 4.55 13.50
CA GLU A 114 -2.90 4.38 13.39
C GLU A 114 -3.27 3.12 12.60
N ASP A 115 -2.58 2.82 11.51
CA ASP A 115 -2.87 1.65 10.68
C ASP A 115 -1.95 0.46 11.01
N LEU A 116 -0.63 0.68 11.04
CA LEU A 116 0.36 -0.37 11.25
C LEU A 116 1.40 0.03 12.29
N LEU A 117 1.66 -0.88 13.22
CA LEU A 117 2.80 -0.83 14.12
C LEU A 117 3.64 -2.09 13.99
N ILE A 118 4.91 -1.93 13.63
CA ILE A 118 5.90 -3.01 13.63
C ILE A 118 6.87 -2.78 14.78
N VAL A 119 7.01 -3.78 15.64
CA VAL A 119 8.03 -3.79 16.69
C VAL A 119 8.93 -5.00 16.49
N TYR A 120 10.20 -4.76 16.31
CA TYR A 120 11.22 -5.81 16.14
C TYR A 120 12.26 -5.70 17.25
N TYR A 121 12.58 -6.84 17.85
CA TYR A 121 13.67 -6.95 18.81
C TYR A 121 14.62 -8.05 18.40
N VAL A 122 15.94 -7.79 18.48
CA VAL A 122 17.01 -8.76 18.26
C VAL A 122 18.07 -8.68 19.37
N GLY A 123 18.34 -9.78 20.05
CA GLY A 123 19.26 -9.82 21.17
C GLY A 123 19.07 -11.02 22.09
N HIS A 124 19.48 -10.90 23.34
CA HIS A 124 19.24 -11.92 24.36
C HIS A 124 17.86 -11.75 25.01
N GLY A 125 17.12 -12.85 25.15
CA GLY A 125 15.95 -12.95 25.99
C GLY A 125 16.31 -13.65 27.30
N LEU A 126 15.95 -13.06 28.44
CA LEU A 126 16.22 -13.61 29.78
C LEU A 126 14.91 -13.85 30.52
N ILE A 127 14.86 -14.94 31.28
CA ILE A 127 13.72 -15.23 32.15
C ILE A 127 14.11 -14.90 33.57
N GLY A 128 13.39 -13.99 34.21
CA GLY A 128 13.56 -13.64 35.61
C GLY A 128 13.10 -14.73 36.58
N ARG A 129 13.38 -14.54 37.87
CA ARG A 129 13.12 -15.56 38.93
C ARG A 129 11.63 -15.92 39.09
N ARG A 130 10.71 -15.07 38.68
CA ARG A 130 9.26 -15.30 38.74
C ARG A 130 8.67 -15.70 37.38
N GLY A 131 9.52 -15.95 36.39
CA GLY A 131 9.12 -16.32 35.04
C GLY A 131 8.84 -15.13 34.12
N GLU A 132 9.14 -13.90 34.51
CA GLU A 132 8.98 -12.71 33.65
C GLU A 132 10.03 -12.70 32.54
N LEU A 133 9.62 -12.28 31.35
CA LEU A 133 10.53 -12.10 30.21
C LEU A 133 11.17 -10.70 30.25
N TYR A 134 12.48 -10.68 30.07
CA TYR A 134 13.30 -9.48 29.93
C TYR A 134 14.04 -9.50 28.60
N LEU A 135 14.02 -8.41 27.87
CA LEU A 135 14.78 -8.20 26.63
C LEU A 135 16.13 -7.55 27.00
N GLY A 136 17.21 -8.26 26.68
CA GLY A 136 18.56 -7.85 27.07
C GLY A 136 18.98 -6.57 26.38
N MET A 137 19.38 -5.59 27.18
CA MET A 137 19.96 -4.33 26.73
C MET A 137 21.43 -4.28 27.14
N ARG A 138 22.17 -3.29 26.66
CA ARG A 138 23.60 -3.16 26.92
C ARG A 138 23.96 -3.26 28.42
N ALA A 139 23.21 -2.61 29.30
CA ALA A 139 23.44 -2.56 30.73
C ALA A 139 22.80 -3.71 31.52
N THR A 140 22.34 -4.77 30.86
CA THR A 140 21.69 -5.91 31.51
C THR A 140 22.61 -6.65 32.44
N ASP A 141 22.17 -6.92 33.66
CA ASP A 141 22.79 -7.82 34.62
C ASP A 141 22.18 -9.22 34.48
N VAL A 142 23.00 -10.23 34.19
CA VAL A 142 22.54 -11.62 33.98
C VAL A 142 21.96 -12.23 35.26
N ALA A 143 22.52 -11.89 36.40
CA ALA A 143 22.08 -12.44 37.69
C ALA A 143 20.75 -11.80 38.16
N TYR A 144 20.52 -10.57 37.72
CA TYR A 144 19.34 -9.76 38.05
C TYR A 144 18.79 -9.07 36.78
N PRO A 145 18.11 -9.82 35.92
CA PRO A 145 17.64 -9.27 34.62
C PRO A 145 16.76 -8.04 34.72
N GLU A 146 16.10 -7.84 35.86
CA GLU A 146 15.36 -6.62 36.15
C GLU A 146 16.23 -5.35 36.20
N HIS A 147 17.55 -5.52 36.33
CA HIS A 147 18.50 -4.42 36.28
C HIS A 147 19.07 -4.25 34.88
N GLY A 148 18.74 -3.16 34.23
CA GLY A 148 19.28 -2.77 32.93
C GLY A 148 18.67 -3.43 31.70
N SER A 149 17.76 -4.41 31.84
CA SER A 149 17.00 -5.00 30.72
C SER A 149 15.67 -4.26 30.50
N LEU A 150 15.12 -4.36 29.29
CA LEU A 150 13.75 -3.92 28.99
C LEU A 150 12.75 -5.03 29.42
N PRO A 151 11.91 -4.81 30.44
CA PRO A 151 10.87 -5.76 30.79
C PRO A 151 9.89 -5.92 29.62
N TRP A 152 9.57 -7.15 29.25
CA TRP A 152 8.58 -7.42 28.21
C TRP A 152 7.22 -6.77 28.54
N THR A 153 6.79 -6.84 29.79
CA THR A 153 5.52 -6.21 30.23
C THR A 153 5.45 -4.73 29.90
N THR A 154 6.57 -4.01 30.06
CA THR A 154 6.64 -2.57 29.71
C THR A 154 6.47 -2.36 28.21
N LEU A 155 7.10 -3.17 27.37
CA LEU A 155 6.94 -3.08 25.89
C LEU A 155 5.56 -3.53 25.47
N HIS A 156 5.05 -4.62 26.05
CA HIS A 156 3.71 -5.17 25.84
C HIS A 156 2.63 -4.12 26.08
N ASP A 157 2.64 -3.46 27.23
CA ASP A 157 1.63 -2.46 27.58
C ASP A 157 1.65 -1.28 26.59
N ARG A 158 2.83 -0.83 26.18
CA ARG A 158 2.96 0.24 25.18
C ARG A 158 2.44 -0.17 23.81
N ILE A 159 2.65 -1.43 23.39
CA ILE A 159 2.10 -1.96 22.15
C ILE A 159 0.57 -2.10 22.26
N ALA A 160 0.09 -2.60 23.40
CA ALA A 160 -1.34 -2.75 23.64
C ALA A 160 -2.08 -1.39 23.59
N ASP A 161 -1.50 -0.35 24.21
CA ASP A 161 -2.03 1.01 24.23
C ASP A 161 -2.00 1.73 22.87
N SER A 162 -1.26 1.20 21.86
CA SER A 162 -1.19 1.80 20.54
C SER A 162 -2.55 1.73 19.84
N PRO A 163 -3.01 2.81 19.18
CA PRO A 163 -4.25 2.81 18.39
C PRO A 163 -4.13 2.06 17.05
N ALA A 164 -2.94 1.56 16.69
CA ALA A 164 -2.72 0.86 15.45
C ALA A 164 -3.68 -0.32 15.25
N ARG A 165 -4.34 -0.35 14.09
CA ARG A 165 -5.29 -1.42 13.72
C ARG A 165 -4.61 -2.77 13.58
N THR A 166 -3.38 -2.77 13.05
CA THR A 166 -2.55 -3.97 12.91
C THR A 166 -1.25 -3.78 13.65
N LYS A 167 -0.90 -4.75 14.48
CA LYS A 167 0.32 -4.75 15.27
C LYS A 167 1.11 -6.02 14.93
N ILE A 168 2.35 -5.88 14.53
CA ILE A 168 3.26 -6.99 14.21
C ILE A 168 4.45 -6.88 15.14
N VAL A 169 4.65 -7.90 15.95
CA VAL A 169 5.79 -7.99 16.88
C VAL A 169 6.67 -9.14 16.44
N ILE A 170 7.96 -8.89 16.33
CA ILE A 170 8.95 -9.89 15.95
C ILE A 170 10.03 -9.93 17.02
N LEU A 171 10.18 -11.08 17.69
CA LEU A 171 11.21 -11.30 18.72
C LEU A 171 12.24 -12.30 18.21
N ASP A 172 13.36 -11.78 17.74
CA ASP A 172 14.51 -12.59 17.35
C ASP A 172 15.48 -12.76 18.53
N CYS A 173 15.02 -13.54 19.50
CA CYS A 173 15.79 -13.86 20.69
C CYS A 173 15.45 -15.27 21.20
N CYS A 174 16.42 -15.89 21.85
CA CYS A 174 16.22 -17.15 22.57
C CYS A 174 15.80 -16.85 24.01
N PHE A 175 14.87 -17.62 24.54
CA PHE A 175 14.50 -17.52 25.95
C PHE A 175 15.43 -18.39 26.79
N SER A 176 16.54 -17.81 27.27
CA SER A 176 17.51 -18.53 28.09
C SER A 176 17.09 -18.51 29.58
N GLY A 177 16.60 -19.63 30.09
CA GLY A 177 16.20 -19.78 31.49
C GLY A 177 17.36 -20.00 32.47
N ARG A 178 18.56 -19.43 32.22
CA ARG A 178 19.72 -19.62 33.11
C ARG A 178 19.54 -19.07 34.54
N ALA A 179 18.59 -18.17 34.77
CA ALA A 179 18.27 -17.64 36.07
C ALA A 179 17.41 -18.59 36.94
N LEU A 180 16.81 -19.59 36.32
CA LEU A 180 15.96 -20.58 36.99
C LEU A 180 16.78 -21.91 37.01
N GLY A 181 17.27 -22.32 38.16
CA GLY A 181 17.86 -23.66 38.30
C GLY A 181 16.96 -24.72 37.67
N GLU A 182 17.53 -25.89 37.33
CA GLU A 182 17.08 -26.99 36.46
C GLU A 182 15.61 -27.49 36.56
N THR A 183 14.66 -26.76 37.14
CA THR A 183 13.37 -27.29 37.57
C THR A 183 12.13 -26.80 36.82
N LEU A 184 12.23 -25.92 35.80
CA LEU A 184 11.06 -25.59 34.98
C LEU A 184 11.03 -26.39 33.68
N SER A 185 10.01 -27.22 33.59
CA SER A 185 9.83 -28.20 32.50
C SER A 185 9.52 -27.58 31.14
N ASP A 186 9.13 -26.28 31.06
CA ASP A 186 8.88 -25.58 29.82
C ASP A 186 8.90 -24.05 29.97
N PRO A 187 10.04 -23.35 29.73
CA PRO A 187 10.12 -21.90 29.77
C PRO A 187 9.22 -21.21 28.74
N VAL A 188 8.96 -21.85 27.60
CA VAL A 188 8.14 -21.31 26.52
C VAL A 188 6.66 -21.23 26.92
N SER A 189 6.14 -22.22 27.66
CA SER A 189 4.75 -22.18 28.14
C SER A 189 4.51 -21.09 29.15
N VAL A 190 5.50 -20.77 29.99
CA VAL A 190 5.43 -19.69 30.99
C VAL A 190 5.40 -18.32 30.31
N VAL A 191 6.19 -18.16 29.23
CA VAL A 191 6.27 -16.91 28.47
C VAL A 191 5.07 -16.76 27.54
N ARG A 192 4.50 -17.85 27.03
CA ARG A 192 3.41 -17.84 26.05
C ARG A 192 2.19 -17.03 26.50
N GLY A 193 1.77 -17.18 27.77
CA GLY A 193 0.67 -16.41 28.34
C GLY A 193 0.97 -14.91 28.51
N GLN A 194 2.25 -14.52 28.53
CA GLN A 194 2.67 -13.12 28.62
C GLN A 194 2.78 -12.46 27.25
N LEU A 195 2.81 -13.26 26.17
CA LEU A 195 3.05 -12.77 24.80
C LEU A 195 1.77 -12.41 24.04
N GLU A 196 0.59 -12.79 24.55
CA GLU A 196 -0.68 -12.53 23.87
C GLU A 196 -1.08 -11.06 24.01
N ILE A 197 -1.18 -10.36 22.87
CA ILE A 197 -1.74 -9.01 22.77
C ILE A 197 -2.90 -9.07 21.78
N GLU A 198 -4.07 -8.58 22.16
CA GLU A 198 -5.25 -8.56 21.31
C GLU A 198 -4.98 -7.73 20.03
N GLY A 199 -5.34 -8.26 18.86
CA GLY A 199 -5.11 -7.61 17.57
C GLY A 199 -3.68 -7.65 17.07
N THR A 200 -2.79 -8.44 17.70
CA THR A 200 -1.36 -8.52 17.37
C THR A 200 -1.00 -9.86 16.75
N CYS A 201 -0.08 -9.84 15.77
CA CYS A 201 0.67 -11.02 15.35
C CYS A 201 2.08 -10.97 15.94
N LEU A 202 2.44 -11.97 16.72
CA LEU A 202 3.76 -12.13 17.28
C LEU A 202 4.50 -13.28 16.58
N LEU A 203 5.66 -13.00 16.04
CA LEU A 203 6.60 -13.97 15.49
C LEU A 203 7.81 -14.08 16.42
N THR A 204 8.19 -15.30 16.79
CA THR A 204 9.38 -15.51 17.64
C THR A 204 10.30 -16.52 17.01
N SER A 205 11.62 -16.31 17.16
CA SER A 205 12.66 -17.27 16.78
C SER A 205 12.85 -18.37 17.82
N ALA A 206 11.99 -18.44 18.82
CA ALA A 206 12.16 -19.15 20.07
C ALA A 206 12.55 -20.61 19.92
N GLN A 207 13.67 -20.98 20.58
CA GLN A 207 13.98 -22.36 20.96
C GLN A 207 14.47 -22.48 22.39
N ARG A 208 14.26 -23.70 22.91
CA ARG A 208 14.83 -24.16 24.18
C ARG A 208 16.36 -24.17 24.06
N ASN A 209 17.03 -23.46 24.96
CA ASN A 209 18.47 -23.65 25.31
C ASN A 209 19.52 -23.32 24.22
N GLN A 210 19.23 -22.55 23.20
CA GLN A 210 20.28 -22.10 22.27
C GLN A 210 20.35 -20.56 22.21
N VAL A 211 21.58 -20.06 22.22
CA VAL A 211 21.90 -18.64 21.95
C VAL A 211 21.36 -18.28 20.59
N ALA A 212 20.91 -17.02 20.40
CA ALA A 212 20.52 -16.50 19.09
C ALA A 212 21.55 -17.00 18.06
N LEU A 213 21.09 -17.91 17.18
CA LEU A 213 22.05 -18.72 16.40
C LEU A 213 22.55 -17.85 15.25
N VAL A 214 23.75 -17.33 15.41
CA VAL A 214 24.54 -16.77 14.31
C VAL A 214 25.35 -17.93 13.75
N LEU A 215 24.99 -18.39 12.56
CA LEU A 215 25.81 -19.42 11.90
C LEU A 215 27.12 -18.80 11.40
N PRO A 216 28.23 -19.62 11.36
CA PRO A 216 29.48 -19.15 10.81
C PRO A 216 29.29 -18.59 9.39
N ASN A 217 29.80 -17.38 9.13
CA ASN A 217 29.73 -16.65 7.84
C ASN A 217 28.34 -16.12 7.48
N GLU A 218 27.32 -16.21 8.31
CA GLU A 218 26.06 -15.52 8.08
C GLU A 218 26.17 -14.05 8.55
N PRO A 219 25.72 -13.09 7.74
CA PRO A 219 25.78 -11.66 8.07
C PRO A 219 24.69 -11.22 9.05
N HIS A 220 23.72 -12.09 9.33
CA HIS A 220 22.56 -11.86 10.20
C HIS A 220 22.39 -13.03 11.17
N THR A 221 21.47 -12.90 12.11
CA THR A 221 20.95 -14.05 12.83
C THR A 221 20.23 -14.98 11.85
N SER A 222 20.19 -16.27 12.16
CA SER A 222 19.58 -17.27 11.29
C SER A 222 18.09 -16.99 11.00
N PHE A 223 17.37 -16.44 11.97
CA PHE A 223 15.98 -16.03 11.79
C PHE A 223 15.86 -14.79 10.90
N THR A 224 16.56 -13.70 11.26
CA THR A 224 16.48 -12.44 10.52
C THR A 224 17.00 -12.57 9.09
N GLY A 225 18.08 -13.34 8.88
CA GLY A 225 18.59 -13.56 7.52
C GLY A 225 17.56 -14.21 6.59
N ARG A 226 16.79 -15.17 7.09
CA ARG A 226 15.73 -15.84 6.32
C ARG A 226 14.49 -14.98 6.16
N LEU A 227 14.15 -14.19 7.18
CA LEU A 227 13.07 -13.19 7.08
C LEU A 227 13.39 -12.15 6.00
N LEU A 228 14.58 -11.57 6.01
CA LEU A 228 15.06 -10.62 5.01
C LEU A 228 15.05 -11.23 3.61
N ASP A 229 15.52 -12.48 3.47
CA ASP A 229 15.50 -13.16 2.18
C ASP A 229 14.07 -13.36 1.64
N ILE A 230 13.10 -13.70 2.49
CA ILE A 230 11.69 -13.79 2.09
C ILE A 230 11.13 -12.44 1.67
N LEU A 231 11.39 -11.40 2.45
CA LEU A 231 10.85 -10.05 2.17
C LEU A 231 11.50 -9.43 0.92
N THR A 232 12.78 -9.74 0.63
CA THR A 232 13.52 -9.18 -0.51
C THR A 232 13.32 -9.98 -1.79
N ASN A 233 13.40 -11.31 -1.72
CA ASN A 233 13.38 -12.19 -2.89
C ASN A 233 12.01 -12.83 -3.15
N GLY A 234 11.08 -12.72 -2.19
CA GLY A 234 9.73 -13.23 -2.32
C GLY A 234 9.59 -14.74 -2.12
N ILE A 235 8.39 -15.23 -2.47
CA ILE A 235 7.98 -16.63 -2.40
C ILE A 235 7.49 -17.06 -3.77
N GLU A 236 8.16 -18.04 -4.40
CA GLU A 236 7.74 -18.57 -5.71
C GLU A 236 6.35 -19.21 -5.63
N GLY A 237 5.51 -18.91 -6.62
CA GLY A 237 4.13 -19.41 -6.67
C GLY A 237 3.17 -18.74 -5.69
N GLY A 238 3.62 -17.74 -4.94
CA GLY A 238 2.77 -16.88 -4.11
C GLY A 238 2.06 -15.80 -4.93
N GLY A 239 1.11 -15.10 -4.28
CA GLY A 239 0.41 -13.94 -4.86
C GLY A 239 1.33 -12.72 -5.02
N GLU A 240 0.78 -11.63 -5.55
CA GLU A 240 1.51 -10.36 -5.75
C GLU A 240 2.04 -9.75 -4.45
N PHE A 241 1.31 -9.92 -3.36
CA PHE A 241 1.71 -9.45 -2.04
C PHE A 241 1.90 -10.61 -1.08
N LEU A 242 2.86 -10.48 -0.20
CA LEU A 242 3.12 -11.40 0.90
C LEU A 242 2.31 -11.00 2.12
N THR A 243 1.47 -11.89 2.60
CA THR A 243 0.80 -11.76 3.88
C THR A 243 1.70 -12.21 5.02
N VAL A 244 1.44 -11.75 6.25
CA VAL A 244 2.16 -12.17 7.45
C VAL A 244 2.14 -13.71 7.61
N ASP A 245 1.02 -14.36 7.26
CA ASP A 245 0.89 -15.81 7.33
C ASP A 245 1.74 -16.54 6.28
N GLU A 246 1.82 -16.03 5.07
CA GLU A 246 2.70 -16.58 4.02
C GLU A 246 4.17 -16.43 4.38
N VAL A 247 4.58 -15.25 4.88
CA VAL A 247 5.93 -15.01 5.40
C VAL A 247 6.25 -15.98 6.53
N TYR A 248 5.34 -16.16 7.49
CA TYR A 248 5.55 -17.12 8.57
C TYR A 248 5.71 -18.56 8.07
N ARG A 249 4.83 -19.04 7.17
CA ARG A 249 4.94 -20.39 6.61
C ARG A 249 6.23 -20.61 5.83
N ALA A 250 6.65 -19.64 5.04
CA ALA A 250 7.92 -19.69 4.33
C ALA A 250 9.11 -19.69 5.30
N LEU A 251 9.05 -18.88 6.36
CA LEU A 251 10.07 -18.81 7.39
C LEU A 251 10.21 -20.17 8.12
N VAL A 252 9.09 -20.78 8.52
CA VAL A 252 9.08 -22.14 9.09
C VAL A 252 9.73 -23.13 8.13
N SER A 253 9.35 -23.15 6.86
CA SER A 253 9.90 -24.05 5.86
C SER A 253 11.42 -23.87 5.67
N ARG A 254 11.89 -22.60 5.55
CA ARG A 254 13.33 -22.31 5.35
C ARG A 254 14.17 -22.63 6.60
N MET A 255 13.62 -22.37 7.79
CA MET A 255 14.30 -22.68 9.06
C MET A 255 14.40 -24.19 9.26
N THR A 256 13.29 -24.92 9.15
CA THR A 256 13.28 -26.39 9.32
C THR A 256 14.08 -27.11 8.24
N GLY A 257 13.99 -26.65 6.99
CA GLY A 257 14.81 -27.19 5.89
C GLY A 257 16.31 -27.02 6.08
N ALA A 258 16.73 -26.00 6.84
CA ALA A 258 18.12 -25.77 7.23
C ALA A 258 18.52 -26.50 8.55
N GLY A 259 17.63 -27.30 9.13
CA GLY A 259 17.89 -27.97 10.43
C GLY A 259 17.89 -26.99 11.61
N LEU A 260 17.30 -25.82 11.44
CA LEU A 260 17.20 -24.79 12.46
C LEU A 260 15.88 -24.89 13.22
N SER A 261 15.77 -24.07 14.23
CA SER A 261 14.62 -23.99 15.10
C SER A 261 13.36 -23.56 14.35
N THR A 262 12.24 -24.19 14.65
CA THR A 262 10.95 -23.78 14.11
C THR A 262 10.49 -22.49 14.79
N PRO A 263 10.26 -21.40 14.03
CA PRO A 263 9.65 -20.20 14.57
C PRO A 263 8.24 -20.47 15.11
N GLU A 264 7.84 -19.71 16.11
CA GLU A 264 6.46 -19.75 16.60
C GLU A 264 5.71 -18.48 16.20
N LYS A 265 4.40 -18.63 15.93
CA LYS A 265 3.47 -17.54 15.69
C LYS A 265 2.35 -17.58 16.70
N LEU A 266 2.10 -16.46 17.36
CA LEU A 266 0.96 -16.24 18.25
C LEU A 266 0.19 -15.03 17.74
N GLY A 267 -1.14 -15.09 17.70
CA GLY A 267 -1.91 -13.92 17.29
C GLY A 267 -3.27 -14.20 16.68
N THR A 268 -3.95 -13.14 16.27
CA THR A 268 -5.31 -13.18 15.75
C THR A 268 -5.32 -13.37 14.23
N ARG A 269 -6.37 -14.02 13.71
CA ARG A 269 -6.56 -14.27 12.27
C ARG A 269 -6.59 -12.97 11.41
N THR A 270 -6.84 -11.83 12.02
CA THR A 270 -6.92 -10.54 11.31
C THR A 270 -5.53 -10.08 10.86
N ALA A 271 -4.53 -10.13 11.76
CA ALA A 271 -3.16 -9.75 11.42
C ALA A 271 -2.49 -10.73 10.42
N ASP A 272 -2.94 -11.98 10.37
CA ASP A 272 -2.42 -12.99 9.44
C ASP A 272 -2.59 -12.60 7.97
N ARG A 273 -3.65 -11.87 7.63
CA ARG A 273 -3.97 -11.44 6.26
C ARG A 273 -3.35 -10.11 5.88
N PHE A 274 -2.66 -9.45 6.81
CA PHE A 274 -2.02 -8.17 6.52
C PHE A 274 -0.90 -8.36 5.48
N ARG A 275 -0.90 -7.51 4.45
CA ARG A 275 0.12 -7.49 3.39
C ARG A 275 1.35 -6.74 3.88
N ILE A 276 2.45 -7.45 4.12
CA ILE A 276 3.66 -6.88 4.73
C ILE A 276 4.71 -6.46 3.68
N ALA A 277 4.70 -7.06 2.51
CA ALA A 277 5.64 -6.74 1.43
C ALA A 277 5.05 -7.09 0.07
N ARG A 278 5.60 -6.50 -0.98
CA ARG A 278 5.38 -6.98 -2.35
C ARG A 278 6.17 -8.28 -2.54
N ASN A 279 5.58 -9.24 -3.23
CA ASN A 279 6.25 -10.51 -3.51
C ASN A 279 7.15 -10.38 -4.76
N ALA A 280 8.44 -10.17 -4.56
CA ALA A 280 9.40 -10.04 -5.66
C ALA A 280 9.49 -11.30 -6.55
N ALA A 281 9.08 -12.47 -6.05
CA ALA A 281 9.03 -13.72 -6.82
C ALA A 281 7.68 -13.93 -7.52
N ALA A 282 6.70 -13.07 -7.33
CA ALA A 282 5.42 -13.18 -8.03
C ALA A 282 5.66 -12.98 -9.52
N ARG A 283 5.13 -13.91 -10.31
CA ARG A 283 5.10 -13.75 -11.76
C ARG A 283 3.84 -12.97 -12.10
N ASP A 284 4.02 -11.90 -12.87
CA ASP A 284 2.89 -11.21 -13.45
C ASP A 284 2.07 -12.19 -14.31
N THR A 285 0.78 -12.19 -14.10
CA THR A 285 -0.19 -12.86 -14.98
C THR A 285 -1.06 -11.79 -15.62
N ALA A 286 -1.64 -12.11 -16.78
CA ALA A 286 -2.55 -11.18 -17.45
C ALA A 286 -3.73 -10.78 -16.53
N GLU A 287 -4.21 -11.70 -15.69
CA GLU A 287 -5.29 -11.47 -14.75
C GLU A 287 -4.86 -10.57 -13.58
N SER A 288 -3.69 -10.84 -12.97
CA SER A 288 -3.19 -10.01 -11.86
C SER A 288 -2.88 -8.58 -12.29
N LEU A 289 -2.34 -8.39 -13.49
CA LEU A 289 -2.08 -7.06 -14.04
C LEU A 289 -3.38 -6.30 -14.38
N GLU A 290 -4.41 -7.00 -14.86
CA GLU A 290 -5.71 -6.39 -15.14
C GLU A 290 -6.40 -5.94 -13.84
N ASP A 291 -6.40 -6.79 -12.80
CA ASP A 291 -6.96 -6.43 -11.49
C ASP A 291 -6.22 -5.22 -10.89
N LEU A 292 -4.90 -5.19 -10.98
CA LEU A 292 -4.09 -4.07 -10.50
C LEU A 292 -4.36 -2.78 -11.29
N LEU A 293 -4.57 -2.90 -12.61
CA LEU A 293 -4.93 -1.77 -13.46
C LEU A 293 -6.30 -1.19 -13.05
N GLU A 294 -7.30 -2.03 -12.78
CA GLU A 294 -8.61 -1.58 -12.29
C GLU A 294 -8.51 -0.89 -10.93
N GLN A 295 -7.73 -1.43 -9.99
CA GLN A 295 -7.49 -0.79 -8.70
C GLN A 295 -6.80 0.56 -8.86
N THR A 296 -5.77 0.64 -9.71
CA THR A 296 -5.06 1.91 -9.99
C THR A 296 -6.00 2.94 -10.60
N ILE A 297 -6.86 2.54 -11.53
CA ILE A 297 -7.89 3.41 -12.09
C ILE A 297 -8.83 3.91 -11.00
N ALA A 298 -9.30 3.02 -10.11
CA ALA A 298 -10.18 3.36 -9.01
C ALA A 298 -9.58 4.43 -8.09
N LEU A 299 -8.35 4.19 -7.66
CA LEU A 299 -7.62 5.10 -6.78
C LEU A 299 -7.28 6.44 -7.47
N ALA A 300 -6.84 6.41 -8.73
CA ALA A 300 -6.55 7.63 -9.48
C ALA A 300 -7.79 8.51 -9.69
N MET A 301 -8.95 7.89 -9.82
CA MET A 301 -10.22 8.61 -9.90
C MET A 301 -10.63 9.23 -8.56
N ALA A 302 -10.33 8.57 -7.45
CA ALA A 302 -10.64 9.06 -6.12
C ALA A 302 -9.65 10.15 -5.64
N ARG A 303 -8.37 10.02 -5.97
CA ARG A 303 -7.28 10.85 -5.42
C ARG A 303 -6.62 11.79 -6.44
N GLY A 304 -7.02 11.74 -7.70
CA GLY A 304 -6.46 12.54 -8.80
C GLY A 304 -5.39 11.81 -9.61
N TRP A 305 -5.53 11.86 -10.93
CA TRP A 305 -4.68 11.15 -11.89
C TRP A 305 -3.19 11.53 -11.81
N ALA A 306 -2.87 12.78 -11.49
CA ALA A 306 -1.50 13.26 -11.40
C ALA A 306 -0.66 12.52 -10.35
N ASN A 307 -1.31 12.01 -9.30
CA ASN A 307 -0.64 11.31 -8.19
C ASN A 307 -0.26 9.86 -8.52
N PHE A 308 -0.74 9.32 -9.66
CA PHE A 308 -0.54 7.93 -10.05
C PHE A 308 0.32 7.77 -11.32
N ARG A 309 1.18 8.76 -11.58
CA ARG A 309 2.04 8.76 -12.79
C ARG A 309 3.04 7.59 -12.79
N ALA A 310 3.71 7.36 -11.67
CA ALA A 310 4.72 6.32 -11.56
C ALA A 310 4.09 4.92 -11.62
N GLU A 311 3.03 4.70 -10.84
CA GLU A 311 2.32 3.41 -10.74
C GLU A 311 1.68 3.02 -12.07
N SER A 312 1.03 3.97 -12.74
CA SER A 312 0.40 3.70 -14.05
C SER A 312 1.42 3.46 -15.16
N GLN A 313 2.61 4.07 -15.08
CA GLN A 313 3.70 3.79 -16.02
C GLN A 313 4.28 2.41 -15.77
N ASP A 314 4.58 2.03 -14.52
CA ASP A 314 5.05 0.68 -14.14
C ASP A 314 4.09 -0.40 -14.66
N LEU A 315 2.79 -0.21 -14.47
CA LEU A 315 1.78 -1.14 -14.98
C LEU A 315 1.79 -1.25 -16.51
N ALA A 316 1.96 -0.15 -17.23
CA ALA A 316 2.03 -0.17 -18.68
C ALA A 316 3.28 -0.91 -19.17
N ASP A 317 4.41 -0.76 -18.47
CA ASP A 317 5.65 -1.45 -18.78
C ASP A 317 5.52 -2.95 -18.50
N ARG A 318 4.99 -3.36 -17.35
CA ARG A 318 4.74 -4.77 -16.99
C ARG A 318 3.75 -5.46 -17.97
N HIS A 319 2.69 -4.78 -18.41
CA HIS A 319 1.80 -5.29 -19.46
C HIS A 319 2.55 -5.45 -20.79
N THR A 320 3.45 -4.52 -21.09
CA THR A 320 4.26 -4.59 -22.34
C THR A 320 5.21 -5.78 -22.30
N ASP A 321 5.86 -6.02 -21.17
CA ASP A 321 6.83 -7.12 -21.00
C ASP A 321 6.13 -8.49 -21.03
N LEU A 322 4.95 -8.60 -20.42
CA LEU A 322 4.22 -9.87 -20.35
C LEU A 322 3.45 -10.20 -21.62
N LEU A 323 2.74 -9.21 -22.19
CA LEU A 323 1.75 -9.42 -23.24
C LEU A 323 2.18 -8.88 -24.61
N GLY A 324 3.24 -8.08 -24.64
CA GLY A 324 3.69 -7.37 -25.83
C GLY A 324 2.99 -6.03 -26.04
N ALA A 325 3.64 -5.13 -26.79
CA ALA A 325 3.25 -3.73 -26.96
C ALA A 325 1.89 -3.51 -27.67
N GLU A 326 1.44 -4.47 -28.46
CA GLU A 326 0.20 -4.39 -29.25
C GLU A 326 -0.96 -5.19 -28.64
N HIS A 327 -0.78 -5.82 -27.48
CA HIS A 327 -1.88 -6.52 -26.84
C HIS A 327 -2.97 -5.53 -26.36
N PRO A 328 -4.27 -5.85 -26.50
CA PRO A 328 -5.37 -4.95 -26.08
C PRO A 328 -5.23 -4.41 -24.66
N ASN A 329 -4.88 -5.27 -23.69
CA ASN A 329 -4.71 -4.86 -22.28
C ASN A 329 -3.48 -3.94 -22.11
N THR A 330 -2.39 -4.19 -22.85
CA THR A 330 -1.22 -3.29 -22.89
C THR A 330 -1.59 -1.90 -23.43
N LEU A 331 -2.33 -1.86 -24.53
CA LEU A 331 -2.80 -0.59 -25.09
C LEU A 331 -3.71 0.16 -24.10
N ARG A 332 -4.54 -0.55 -23.34
CA ARG A 332 -5.38 0.00 -22.27
C ARG A 332 -4.54 0.56 -21.13
N ALA A 333 -3.55 -0.19 -20.62
CA ALA A 333 -2.65 0.24 -19.56
C ALA A 333 -1.83 1.49 -19.98
N ARG A 334 -1.27 1.49 -21.19
CA ARG A 334 -0.55 2.64 -21.77
C ARG A 334 -1.44 3.88 -21.87
N ARG A 335 -2.72 3.72 -22.21
CA ARG A 335 -3.66 4.84 -22.22
C ARG A 335 -3.83 5.44 -20.81
N ILE A 336 -3.93 4.61 -19.78
CA ILE A 336 -4.04 5.07 -18.38
C ILE A 336 -2.77 5.80 -17.95
N ALA A 337 -1.58 5.28 -18.27
CA ALA A 337 -0.31 5.94 -18.00
C ALA A 337 -0.23 7.33 -18.66
N LEU A 338 -0.66 7.46 -19.91
CA LEU A 338 -0.66 8.72 -20.63
C LEU A 338 -1.71 9.71 -20.11
N VAL A 339 -2.86 9.24 -19.59
CA VAL A 339 -3.85 10.10 -18.90
C VAL A 339 -3.23 10.67 -17.61
N SER A 340 -2.57 9.84 -16.80
CA SER A 340 -1.88 10.28 -15.57
C SER A 340 -0.75 11.26 -15.88
N ARG A 341 -0.02 11.01 -16.96
CA ARG A 341 1.05 11.88 -17.45
C ARG A 341 0.53 13.26 -17.89
N GLY A 342 -0.57 13.30 -18.65
CA GLY A 342 -1.21 14.54 -19.05
C GLY A 342 -1.77 15.32 -17.85
N ALA A 343 -2.39 14.65 -16.90
CA ALA A 343 -2.89 15.25 -15.68
C ALA A 343 -1.76 15.87 -14.81
N SER A 344 -0.52 15.37 -14.93
CA SER A 344 0.68 15.94 -14.30
C SER A 344 1.24 17.16 -15.06
N GLY A 345 0.61 17.57 -16.17
CA GLY A 345 1.03 18.72 -16.98
C GLY A 345 2.16 18.43 -17.97
N ASP A 346 2.40 17.15 -18.33
CA ASP A 346 3.42 16.81 -19.32
C ASP A 346 2.95 17.15 -20.73
N PRO A 347 3.62 18.05 -21.45
CA PRO A 347 3.17 18.53 -22.76
C PRO A 347 3.25 17.45 -23.85
N THR A 348 4.03 16.38 -23.65
CA THR A 348 4.18 15.29 -24.63
C THR A 348 3.01 14.30 -24.62
N ALA A 349 2.09 14.40 -23.65
CA ALA A 349 1.01 13.44 -23.51
C ALA A 349 0.07 13.41 -24.75
N ALA A 350 -0.21 14.55 -25.39
CA ALA A 350 -1.06 14.61 -26.56
C ALA A 350 -0.40 13.92 -27.78
N GLU A 351 0.90 14.10 -27.99
CA GLU A 351 1.65 13.45 -29.07
C GLU A 351 1.65 11.93 -28.89
N LEU A 352 2.03 11.46 -27.68
CA LEU A 352 2.05 10.03 -27.36
C LEU A 352 0.65 9.37 -27.42
N LEU A 353 -0.41 10.10 -27.05
CA LEU A 353 -1.78 9.63 -27.21
C LEU A 353 -2.18 9.54 -28.68
N THR A 354 -1.66 10.41 -29.54
CA THR A 354 -1.91 10.33 -31.00
C THR A 354 -1.34 9.02 -31.58
N GLU A 355 -0.11 8.68 -31.21
CA GLU A 355 0.50 7.41 -31.61
C GLU A 355 -0.27 6.21 -31.06
N LEU A 356 -0.69 6.30 -29.79
CA LEU A 356 -1.44 5.23 -29.13
C LEU A 356 -2.83 5.04 -29.78
N VAL A 357 -3.52 6.11 -30.17
CA VAL A 357 -4.80 6.03 -30.91
C VAL A 357 -4.60 5.33 -32.25
N ALA A 358 -3.51 5.64 -32.97
CA ALA A 358 -3.19 4.93 -34.21
C ALA A 358 -2.95 3.41 -33.96
N ALA A 359 -2.28 3.04 -32.88
CA ALA A 359 -2.13 1.65 -32.48
C ALA A 359 -3.48 0.98 -32.16
N HIS A 360 -4.35 1.63 -31.39
CA HIS A 360 -5.70 1.12 -31.12
C HIS A 360 -6.50 0.89 -32.40
N ILE A 361 -6.45 1.84 -33.36
CA ILE A 361 -7.15 1.70 -34.65
C ILE A 361 -6.61 0.50 -35.43
N ARG A 362 -5.29 0.33 -35.46
CA ARG A 362 -4.64 -0.77 -36.19
C ARG A 362 -4.99 -2.14 -35.59
N VAL A 363 -4.98 -2.25 -34.27
CA VAL A 363 -5.17 -3.53 -33.56
C VAL A 363 -6.64 -3.88 -33.35
N LEU A 364 -7.44 -2.90 -32.94
CA LEU A 364 -8.83 -3.13 -32.50
C LEU A 364 -9.88 -2.60 -33.49
N GLY A 365 -9.44 -1.75 -34.41
CA GLY A 365 -10.34 -1.06 -35.34
C GLY A 365 -10.89 0.27 -34.82
N PRO A 366 -11.41 1.11 -35.74
CA PRO A 366 -11.79 2.50 -35.45
C PRO A 366 -13.01 2.66 -34.55
N SER A 367 -13.89 1.65 -34.48
CA SER A 367 -15.13 1.65 -33.71
C SER A 367 -15.06 0.82 -32.45
N HIS A 368 -13.91 0.25 -32.10
CA HIS A 368 -13.77 -0.54 -30.87
C HIS A 368 -13.96 0.35 -29.63
N PRO A 369 -14.62 -0.13 -28.57
CA PRO A 369 -14.83 0.63 -27.34
C PRO A 369 -13.56 1.29 -26.77
N ASP A 370 -12.44 0.58 -26.73
CA ASP A 370 -11.18 1.13 -26.23
C ASP A 370 -10.54 2.14 -27.17
N THR A 371 -10.73 2.01 -28.48
CA THR A 371 -10.32 3.03 -29.46
C THR A 371 -11.08 4.33 -29.24
N LEU A 372 -12.39 4.28 -28.96
CA LEU A 372 -13.17 5.47 -28.67
C LEU A 372 -12.77 6.10 -27.34
N ARG A 373 -12.47 5.30 -26.32
CA ARG A 373 -11.91 5.78 -25.04
C ARG A 373 -10.55 6.47 -25.24
N ALA A 374 -9.67 5.90 -26.08
CA ALA A 374 -8.37 6.49 -26.39
C ALA A 374 -8.51 7.81 -27.15
N ARG A 375 -9.43 7.92 -28.12
CA ARG A 375 -9.74 9.17 -28.83
C ARG A 375 -10.25 10.26 -27.89
N ARG A 376 -11.08 9.91 -26.89
CA ARG A 376 -11.50 10.86 -25.85
C ARG A 376 -10.33 11.33 -25.01
N SER A 377 -9.43 10.40 -24.59
CA SER A 377 -8.23 10.76 -23.82
C SER A 377 -7.33 11.71 -24.62
N LEU A 378 -7.17 11.49 -25.92
CA LEU A 378 -6.43 12.39 -26.81
C LEU A 378 -7.07 13.78 -26.89
N ALA A 379 -8.39 13.84 -27.10
CA ALA A 379 -9.10 15.12 -27.13
C ALA A 379 -8.97 15.91 -25.83
N MET A 380 -8.98 15.20 -24.68
CA MET A 380 -8.72 15.81 -23.37
C MET A 380 -7.28 16.36 -23.29
N ALA A 381 -6.26 15.59 -23.67
CA ALA A 381 -4.88 16.05 -23.64
C ALA A 381 -4.63 17.25 -24.57
N VAL A 382 -5.25 17.28 -25.76
CA VAL A 382 -5.20 18.42 -26.68
C VAL A 382 -5.84 19.67 -26.05
N GLY A 383 -6.99 19.52 -25.40
CA GLY A 383 -7.64 20.65 -24.71
C GLY A 383 -6.84 21.17 -23.53
N GLU A 384 -6.22 20.29 -22.75
CA GLU A 384 -5.37 20.66 -21.61
C GLU A 384 -4.03 21.31 -22.08
N SER A 385 -3.51 20.94 -23.27
CA SER A 385 -2.35 21.63 -23.88
C SER A 385 -2.66 23.00 -24.42
N GLY A 386 -3.94 23.42 -24.43
CA GLY A 386 -4.40 24.77 -24.80
C GLY A 386 -5.21 24.85 -26.09
N ASP A 387 -5.21 23.85 -26.96
CA ASP A 387 -6.02 23.86 -28.21
C ASP A 387 -7.43 23.33 -27.96
N ARG A 388 -8.22 24.13 -27.24
CA ARG A 388 -9.61 23.82 -26.92
C ARG A 388 -10.52 23.76 -28.14
N ALA A 389 -10.21 24.55 -29.18
CA ALA A 389 -11.00 24.55 -30.41
C ALA A 389 -10.91 23.18 -31.10
N LEU A 390 -9.70 22.66 -31.25
CA LEU A 390 -9.49 21.36 -31.82
C LEU A 390 -10.10 20.24 -30.95
N ALA A 391 -9.96 20.32 -29.61
CA ALA A 391 -10.56 19.36 -28.69
C ALA A 391 -12.11 19.31 -28.83
N ILE A 392 -12.76 20.44 -28.98
CA ILE A 392 -14.22 20.51 -29.23
C ILE A 392 -14.58 19.82 -30.54
N GLU A 393 -13.85 20.11 -31.63
CA GLU A 393 -14.09 19.42 -32.91
C GLU A 393 -13.93 17.92 -32.80
N MET A 394 -12.82 17.45 -32.18
CA MET A 394 -12.57 16.03 -31.96
C MET A 394 -13.71 15.36 -31.18
N LEU A 395 -14.20 15.99 -30.11
CA LEU A 395 -15.28 15.45 -29.29
C LEU A 395 -16.63 15.48 -30.02
N ARG A 396 -16.92 16.51 -30.82
CA ARG A 396 -18.13 16.57 -31.66
C ARG A 396 -18.18 15.44 -32.68
N VAL A 397 -17.05 15.12 -33.30
CA VAL A 397 -16.93 13.95 -34.21
C VAL A 397 -17.04 12.64 -33.44
N LEU A 398 -16.47 12.54 -32.23
CA LEU A 398 -16.44 11.32 -31.44
C LEU A 398 -17.80 10.94 -30.85
N LEU A 399 -18.59 11.92 -30.39
CA LEU A 399 -19.82 11.68 -29.63
C LEU A 399 -20.86 10.82 -30.37
N PRO A 400 -21.17 11.04 -31.67
CA PRO A 400 -22.06 10.15 -32.42
C PRO A 400 -21.58 8.69 -32.45
N HIS A 401 -20.26 8.46 -32.58
CA HIS A 401 -19.71 7.12 -32.54
C HIS A 401 -19.87 6.47 -31.14
N CYS A 402 -19.67 7.25 -30.05
CA CYS A 402 -19.94 6.76 -28.71
C CYS A 402 -21.41 6.37 -28.54
N ARG A 403 -22.35 7.20 -29.02
CA ARG A 403 -23.78 6.87 -28.96
C ARG A 403 -24.13 5.59 -29.73
N THR A 404 -23.47 5.35 -30.85
CA THR A 404 -23.70 4.14 -31.67
C THR A 404 -23.12 2.89 -31.01
N VAL A 405 -21.93 2.98 -30.43
CA VAL A 405 -21.19 1.80 -29.92
C VAL A 405 -21.59 1.46 -28.48
N PHE A 406 -21.71 2.46 -27.61
CA PHE A 406 -22.01 2.27 -26.19
C PHE A 406 -23.51 2.41 -25.87
N GLY A 407 -24.24 3.17 -26.69
CA GLY A 407 -25.59 3.64 -26.39
C GLY A 407 -25.59 5.06 -25.79
N GLY A 408 -26.74 5.72 -25.90
CA GLY A 408 -26.91 7.13 -25.45
C GLY A 408 -26.81 7.30 -23.94
N GLU A 409 -27.14 6.25 -23.18
CA GLU A 409 -27.20 6.27 -21.72
C GLU A 409 -25.97 5.68 -21.03
N ASP A 410 -25.00 5.15 -21.78
CA ASP A 410 -23.79 4.57 -21.24
C ASP A 410 -22.85 5.66 -20.67
N ASP A 411 -22.12 5.30 -19.61
CA ASP A 411 -21.20 6.22 -18.92
C ASP A 411 -20.11 6.76 -19.85
N ALA A 412 -19.59 5.96 -20.80
CA ALA A 412 -18.58 6.43 -21.76
C ALA A 412 -19.14 7.53 -22.69
N THR A 413 -20.41 7.44 -23.08
CA THR A 413 -21.11 8.48 -23.85
C THR A 413 -21.32 9.70 -22.99
N CYS A 414 -21.87 9.53 -21.76
CA CYS A 414 -22.08 10.63 -20.82
C CYS A 414 -20.78 11.37 -20.46
N ARG A 415 -19.67 10.67 -20.32
CA ARG A 415 -18.35 11.29 -20.12
C ARG A 415 -17.90 12.11 -21.32
N THR A 416 -18.11 11.61 -22.53
CA THR A 416 -17.74 12.33 -23.75
C THR A 416 -18.56 13.61 -23.89
N GLN A 417 -19.86 13.55 -23.61
CA GLN A 417 -20.75 14.75 -23.58
C GLN A 417 -20.30 15.74 -22.49
N HIS A 418 -19.98 15.25 -21.30
CA HIS A 418 -19.56 16.10 -20.17
C HIS A 418 -18.27 16.86 -20.47
N VAL A 419 -17.25 16.18 -21.04
CA VAL A 419 -15.99 16.81 -21.45
C VAL A 419 -16.22 17.84 -22.55
N LEU A 420 -17.07 17.52 -23.54
CA LEU A 420 -17.45 18.46 -24.59
C LEU A 420 -18.13 19.72 -24.02
N ALA A 421 -19.09 19.54 -23.12
CA ALA A 421 -19.79 20.65 -22.46
C ALA A 421 -18.82 21.54 -21.67
N ARG A 422 -17.85 20.97 -20.98
CA ARG A 422 -16.83 21.73 -20.27
C ARG A 422 -16.02 22.61 -21.21
N TYR A 423 -15.51 22.08 -22.30
CA TYR A 423 -14.70 22.86 -23.24
C TYR A 423 -15.55 23.92 -24.00
N LEU A 424 -16.82 23.63 -24.29
CA LEU A 424 -17.76 24.61 -24.84
C LEU A 424 -17.99 25.75 -23.87
N ALA A 425 -18.16 25.48 -22.59
CA ALA A 425 -18.30 26.51 -21.56
C ALA A 425 -17.09 27.44 -21.50
N GLU A 426 -15.89 26.85 -21.51
CA GLU A 426 -14.62 27.59 -21.53
C GLU A 426 -14.44 28.43 -22.81
N ALA A 427 -14.95 27.94 -23.94
CA ALA A 427 -14.94 28.66 -25.21
C ALA A 427 -16.06 29.69 -25.34
N GLY A 428 -16.89 29.88 -24.31
CA GLY A 428 -18.01 30.85 -24.31
C GLY A 428 -19.29 30.36 -24.96
N ALA A 429 -19.36 29.14 -25.48
CA ALA A 429 -20.56 28.54 -26.08
C ALA A 429 -21.52 27.99 -24.98
N ARG A 430 -21.88 28.85 -24.04
CA ARG A 430 -22.62 28.52 -22.82
C ARG A 430 -23.99 27.86 -23.05
N PRO A 431 -24.85 28.32 -24.00
CA PRO A 431 -26.13 27.66 -24.21
C PRO A 431 -26.01 26.18 -24.62
N GLU A 432 -25.05 25.87 -25.50
CA GLU A 432 -24.80 24.50 -25.93
C GLU A 432 -24.22 23.63 -24.77
N ALA A 433 -23.32 24.20 -23.98
CA ALA A 433 -22.76 23.53 -22.81
C ALA A 433 -23.83 23.18 -21.76
N VAL A 434 -24.74 24.10 -21.47
CA VAL A 434 -25.86 23.88 -20.55
C VAL A 434 -26.78 22.78 -21.06
N ALA A 435 -27.18 22.81 -22.33
CA ALA A 435 -28.04 21.76 -22.90
C ALA A 435 -27.43 20.37 -22.82
N LEU A 436 -26.14 20.24 -23.11
CA LEU A 436 -25.43 18.95 -22.96
C LEU A 436 -25.35 18.49 -21.51
N LEU A 437 -25.12 19.41 -20.56
CA LEU A 437 -25.05 19.03 -19.13
C LEU A 437 -26.44 18.67 -18.58
N GLU A 438 -27.51 19.32 -18.99
CA GLU A 438 -28.86 18.93 -18.61
C GLU A 438 -29.18 17.50 -19.06
N GLU A 439 -28.83 17.15 -20.31
CA GLU A 439 -28.97 15.77 -20.81
C GLU A 439 -28.16 14.78 -19.96
N VAL A 440 -26.87 15.08 -19.68
CA VAL A 440 -25.98 14.22 -18.86
C VAL A 440 -26.54 14.07 -17.45
N VAL A 441 -26.98 15.13 -16.80
CA VAL A 441 -27.57 15.10 -15.45
C VAL A 441 -28.80 14.20 -15.43
N ALA A 442 -29.73 14.42 -16.36
CA ALA A 442 -30.97 13.65 -16.44
C ALA A 442 -30.71 12.15 -16.62
N ILE A 443 -29.75 11.78 -17.51
CA ILE A 443 -29.37 10.39 -17.72
C ILE A 443 -28.74 9.80 -16.46
N ARG A 444 -27.75 10.49 -15.88
CA ARG A 444 -27.00 9.99 -14.73
C ARG A 444 -27.87 9.80 -13.49
N GLU A 445 -28.77 10.75 -13.19
CA GLU A 445 -29.69 10.62 -12.06
C GLU A 445 -30.69 9.48 -12.24
N ARG A 446 -31.17 9.26 -13.46
CA ARG A 446 -32.07 8.16 -13.77
C ARG A 446 -31.40 6.78 -13.71
N VAL A 447 -30.15 6.65 -14.20
CA VAL A 447 -29.46 5.36 -14.34
C VAL A 447 -28.72 4.99 -13.06
N TRP A 448 -28.03 5.93 -12.40
CA TRP A 448 -27.17 5.69 -11.24
C TRP A 448 -27.65 6.34 -9.95
N GLY A 449 -28.68 7.18 -10.00
CA GLY A 449 -29.25 7.87 -8.84
C GLY A 449 -28.65 9.25 -8.59
N HIS A 450 -29.40 10.02 -7.78
CA HIS A 450 -29.09 11.42 -7.48
C HIS A 450 -27.76 11.60 -6.72
N ASP A 451 -27.45 10.69 -5.79
CA ASP A 451 -26.29 10.81 -4.92
C ASP A 451 -25.03 10.16 -5.49
N TYR A 452 -25.12 9.56 -6.66
CA TYR A 452 -23.96 8.97 -7.30
C TYR A 452 -22.90 10.05 -7.64
N PRO A 453 -21.58 9.78 -7.42
CA PRO A 453 -20.54 10.80 -7.54
C PRO A 453 -20.56 11.58 -8.87
N THR A 454 -20.77 10.88 -9.99
CA THR A 454 -20.80 11.54 -11.31
C THR A 454 -22.06 12.34 -11.59
N SER A 455 -23.19 11.93 -11.00
CA SER A 455 -24.43 12.73 -11.03
C SER A 455 -24.24 14.04 -10.27
N ARG A 456 -23.60 13.96 -9.10
CA ARG A 456 -23.26 15.14 -8.27
C ARG A 456 -22.32 16.11 -9.00
N SER A 457 -21.25 15.58 -9.64
CA SER A 457 -20.30 16.40 -10.41
C SER A 457 -20.99 17.12 -11.58
N ALA A 458 -21.75 16.40 -12.40
CA ALA A 458 -22.45 17.01 -13.54
C ALA A 458 -23.44 18.12 -13.11
N ARG A 459 -24.15 17.92 -11.98
CA ARG A 459 -25.01 18.95 -11.39
C ARG A 459 -24.26 20.17 -10.91
N LEU A 460 -23.09 19.96 -10.29
CA LEU A 460 -22.25 21.07 -9.82
C LEU A 460 -21.82 21.94 -11.00
N ASP A 461 -21.35 21.32 -12.09
CA ASP A 461 -20.92 22.02 -13.28
C ASP A 461 -22.12 22.75 -13.95
N LEU A 462 -23.29 22.11 -14.05
CA LEU A 462 -24.51 22.73 -14.56
C LEU A 462 -24.92 23.95 -13.71
N ARG A 463 -24.93 23.82 -12.38
CA ARG A 463 -25.24 24.94 -11.48
C ARG A 463 -24.27 26.10 -11.67
N THR A 464 -22.96 25.80 -11.73
CA THR A 464 -21.94 26.84 -11.93
C THR A 464 -22.15 27.61 -13.22
N LEU A 465 -22.56 26.92 -14.29
CA LEU A 465 -22.89 27.57 -15.57
C LEU A 465 -24.22 28.34 -15.54
N THR A 466 -25.19 27.94 -14.74
CA THR A 466 -26.52 28.61 -14.69
C THR A 466 -26.56 29.76 -13.71
N THR A 467 -25.75 29.77 -12.64
CA THR A 467 -25.78 30.83 -11.60
C THR A 467 -24.88 32.03 -11.90
N ASN A 468 -23.86 31.90 -12.76
CA ASN A 468 -22.90 32.95 -13.11
C ASN A 468 -23.27 33.69 -14.39
N GLY A 469 -24.57 33.80 -14.72
CA GLY A 469 -25.14 34.47 -15.90
C GLY A 469 -25.97 35.69 -15.61
#